data_6338acc8b7aff319e5e01686de847854
#
_entry.id   6338acc8b7aff319e5e01686de847854
#
_cell.length_a   1.000
_cell.length_b   1.000
_cell.length_c   1.000
_cell.angle_alpha   90.00
_cell.angle_beta   90.00
_cell.angle_gamma   90.00
#
_symmetry.space_group_name_H-M   'P 1'
#
loop_
_entity.id
_entity.type
_entity.pdbx_description
1 polymer ?
#
loop_
_entity_poly.entity_id
_entity_poly.type
_entity_poly.pdbx_seq_one_letter_code
_entity_poly.pdbx_strand_id
1 'polypeptide(L)'
;HDQTRRQRQMCIRDSGWAAAKLDDFVNYLPARLTGTIYVLTAKNPIYSFSVMWRDAKKHRSPNAGWPESGFAAALNVRLSGPRYYDGKLTDDEWLHEEGEEPTSEDIFLGLKHYNRLLNWVTLLSIILLLFFWINKAGF
;
A
#
# COMPACT_ATOMS: atom_id res chain seq x y z
N HIS A 1 -2.89 -8.37 42.69
CA HIS A 1 -3.76 -8.38 41.45
C HIS A 1 -3.36 -7.34 40.40
N ASP A 2 -2.76 -6.21 40.80
CA ASP A 2 -2.40 -5.13 39.85
C ASP A 2 -1.08 -5.42 39.10
N GLN A 3 -0.11 -6.05 39.74
CA GLN A 3 1.16 -6.45 39.11
C GLN A 3 0.99 -7.47 38.00
N THR A 4 0.12 -8.46 38.20
CA THR A 4 -0.16 -9.49 37.16
C THR A 4 -0.89 -8.91 35.95
N ARG A 5 -1.72 -7.89 36.17
CA ARG A 5 -2.42 -7.17 35.10
C ARG A 5 -1.44 -6.32 34.28
N ARG A 6 -0.50 -5.62 34.92
CA ARG A 6 0.56 -4.84 34.27
C ARG A 6 1.53 -5.73 33.48
N GLN A 7 1.91 -6.87 34.02
CA GLN A 7 2.76 -7.85 33.31
C GLN A 7 2.06 -8.43 32.09
N ARG A 8 0.76 -8.78 32.17
CA ARG A 8 -0.03 -9.22 31.00
C ARG A 8 -0.13 -8.12 29.94
N GLN A 9 -0.37 -6.87 30.33
CA GLN A 9 -0.42 -5.75 29.39
C GLN A 9 0.94 -5.45 28.76
N MET A 10 2.05 -5.61 29.49
CA MET A 10 3.41 -5.50 28.94
C MET A 10 3.68 -6.61 27.93
N CYS A 11 3.42 -7.86 28.27
CA CYS A 11 3.62 -9.00 27.34
C CYS A 11 2.76 -8.88 26.07
N ILE A 12 1.51 -8.39 26.17
CA ILE A 12 0.63 -8.16 25.00
C ILE A 12 1.19 -7.02 24.15
N ARG A 13 1.71 -5.95 24.74
CA ARG A 13 2.34 -4.85 24.00
C ARG A 13 3.61 -5.29 23.27
N ASP A 14 4.46 -6.07 23.94
CA ASP A 14 5.74 -6.53 23.37
C ASP A 14 5.51 -7.53 22.22
N SER A 15 4.56 -8.47 22.40
CA SER A 15 4.19 -9.40 21.33
C SER A 15 3.50 -8.70 20.16
N GLY A 16 2.67 -7.71 20.43
CA GLY A 16 2.02 -6.87 19.40
C GLY A 16 3.03 -6.01 18.63
N TRP A 17 4.04 -5.47 19.32
CA TRP A 17 5.12 -4.73 18.68
C TRP A 17 5.96 -5.61 17.74
N ALA A 18 6.36 -6.80 18.21
CA ALA A 18 7.14 -7.73 17.39
C ALA A 18 6.35 -8.20 16.15
N ALA A 19 5.05 -8.50 16.31
CA ALA A 19 4.18 -8.84 15.19
C ALA A 19 4.04 -7.69 14.18
N ALA A 20 3.88 -6.45 14.65
CA ALA A 20 3.82 -5.27 13.78
C ALA A 20 5.13 -5.05 13.02
N LYS A 21 6.29 -5.26 13.65
CA LYS A 21 7.60 -5.14 12.98
C LYS A 21 7.81 -6.24 11.94
N LEU A 22 7.37 -7.46 12.22
CA LEU A 22 7.41 -8.56 11.25
C LEU A 22 6.49 -8.27 10.06
N ASP A 23 5.29 -7.78 10.32
CA ASP A 23 4.35 -7.34 9.28
C ASP A 23 4.97 -6.24 8.40
N ASP A 24 5.55 -5.22 9.00
CA ASP A 24 6.27 -4.15 8.30
C ASP A 24 7.38 -4.70 7.40
N PHE A 25 8.13 -5.67 7.89
CA PHE A 25 9.24 -6.29 7.15
C PHE A 25 8.73 -7.14 5.96
N VAL A 26 7.75 -8.00 6.20
CA VAL A 26 7.17 -8.88 5.15
C VAL A 26 6.50 -8.05 4.05
N ASN A 27 5.79 -6.99 4.44
CA ASN A 27 5.10 -6.11 3.49
C ASN A 27 6.00 -5.08 2.80
N TYR A 28 7.27 -4.98 3.18
CA TYR A 28 8.18 -3.96 2.63
C TYR A 28 8.31 -4.03 1.10
N LEU A 29 8.61 -5.19 0.57
CA LEU A 29 8.76 -5.39 -0.89
C LEU A 29 7.42 -5.40 -1.62
N PRO A 30 6.39 -6.15 -1.18
CA PRO A 30 5.07 -6.15 -1.81
C PRO A 30 4.46 -4.76 -1.96
N ALA A 31 4.54 -3.91 -0.93
CA ALA A 31 3.98 -2.57 -0.97
C ALA A 31 4.61 -1.70 -2.07
N ARG A 32 5.92 -1.75 -2.22
CA ARG A 32 6.65 -0.99 -3.25
C ARG A 32 6.37 -1.50 -4.65
N LEU A 33 6.31 -2.82 -4.82
CA LEU A 33 5.93 -3.42 -6.10
C LEU A 33 4.51 -3.03 -6.49
N THR A 34 3.56 -3.09 -5.57
CA THR A 34 2.16 -2.70 -5.80
C THR A 34 2.06 -1.24 -6.22
N GLY A 35 2.69 -0.33 -5.47
CA GLY A 35 2.73 1.10 -5.83
C GLY A 35 3.35 1.34 -7.20
N THR A 36 4.45 0.65 -7.51
CA THR A 36 5.12 0.75 -8.81
C THR A 36 4.22 0.28 -9.96
N ILE A 37 3.48 -0.82 -9.78
CA ILE A 37 2.54 -1.31 -10.81
C ILE A 37 1.42 -0.28 -11.05
N TYR A 38 0.86 0.33 -10.00
CA TYR A 38 -0.12 1.41 -10.16
C TYR A 38 0.45 2.57 -10.96
N VAL A 39 1.63 3.02 -10.62
CA VAL A 39 2.34 4.11 -11.32
C VAL A 39 2.56 3.76 -12.80
N LEU A 40 3.04 2.56 -13.10
CA LEU A 40 3.29 2.12 -14.50
C LEU A 40 2.01 2.01 -15.32
N THR A 41 0.85 1.81 -14.69
CA THR A 41 -0.46 1.75 -15.36
C THR A 41 -1.16 3.11 -15.45
N ALA A 42 -0.59 4.16 -14.88
CA ALA A 42 -1.11 5.52 -14.91
C ALA A 42 -1.00 6.16 -16.31
N LYS A 43 -1.79 7.20 -16.57
CA LYS A 43 -1.70 7.99 -17.81
C LYS A 43 -0.35 8.72 -17.95
N ASN A 44 0.20 9.16 -16.82
CA ASN A 44 1.52 9.81 -16.76
C ASN A 44 2.39 9.11 -15.70
N PRO A 45 3.13 8.05 -16.06
CA PRO A 45 3.90 7.26 -15.10
C PRO A 45 5.00 8.06 -14.38
N ILE A 46 5.66 8.99 -15.08
CA ILE A 46 6.75 9.78 -14.49
C ILE A 46 6.22 10.70 -13.40
N TYR A 47 5.12 11.39 -13.68
CA TYR A 47 4.47 12.24 -12.69
C TYR A 47 3.96 11.41 -11.50
N SER A 48 3.25 10.31 -11.79
CA SER A 48 2.71 9.44 -10.74
C SER A 48 3.80 8.83 -9.86
N PHE A 49 4.97 8.52 -10.43
CA PHE A 49 6.12 8.07 -9.66
C PHE A 49 6.65 9.16 -8.73
N SER A 50 6.74 10.41 -9.21
CA SER A 50 7.19 11.53 -8.37
C SER A 50 6.26 11.78 -7.19
N VAL A 51 4.94 11.71 -7.42
CA VAL A 51 3.92 11.82 -6.36
C VAL A 51 4.04 10.68 -5.36
N MET A 52 4.09 9.43 -5.83
CA MET A 52 4.26 8.26 -4.97
C MET A 52 5.50 8.38 -4.10
N TRP A 53 6.63 8.76 -4.68
CA TRP A 53 7.90 8.89 -3.94
C TRP A 53 7.87 9.99 -2.88
N ARG A 54 7.22 11.13 -3.21
CA ARG A 54 7.04 12.27 -2.31
C ARG A 54 6.10 11.92 -1.15
N ASP A 55 4.94 11.33 -1.45
CA ASP A 55 3.82 11.25 -0.52
C ASP A 55 3.73 9.93 0.25
N ALA A 56 4.39 8.86 -0.20
CA ALA A 56 4.37 7.57 0.50
C ALA A 56 4.79 7.66 1.98
N LYS A 57 5.67 8.60 2.31
CA LYS A 57 6.20 8.80 3.67
C LYS A 57 5.25 9.57 4.60
N LYS A 58 4.21 10.21 4.07
CA LYS A 58 3.19 10.92 4.84
C LYS A 58 2.25 9.96 5.57
N HIS A 59 2.15 8.71 5.09
CA HIS A 59 1.30 7.71 5.71
C HIS A 59 1.92 7.15 7.00
N ARG A 60 1.09 6.88 8.02
CA ARG A 60 1.52 6.33 9.32
C ARG A 60 2.21 4.97 9.21
N SER A 61 1.73 4.10 8.29
CA SER A 61 2.36 2.83 7.99
C SER A 61 3.50 3.03 7.00
N PRO A 62 4.69 2.44 7.24
CA PRO A 62 5.85 2.56 6.35
C PRO A 62 5.62 1.86 5.00
N ASN A 63 4.57 1.05 4.90
CA ASN A 63 4.25 0.26 3.71
C ASN A 63 3.00 0.74 2.98
N ALA A 64 1.91 1.05 3.68
CA ALA A 64 0.63 1.40 3.07
C ALA A 64 0.70 2.67 2.20
N GLY A 65 1.52 3.64 2.57
CA GLY A 65 1.68 4.87 1.80
C GLY A 65 2.14 4.68 0.35
N TRP A 66 2.90 3.62 0.04
CA TRP A 66 3.40 3.36 -1.31
C TRP A 66 2.28 3.00 -2.30
N PRO A 67 1.46 1.96 -2.06
CA PRO A 67 0.36 1.65 -2.96
C PRO A 67 -0.72 2.73 -2.95
N GLU A 68 -1.01 3.35 -1.80
CA GLU A 68 -2.05 4.38 -1.70
C GLU A 68 -1.69 5.65 -2.48
N SER A 69 -0.47 6.17 -2.32
CA SER A 69 -0.04 7.36 -3.08
C SER A 69 0.16 7.06 -4.57
N GLY A 70 0.65 5.86 -4.92
CA GLY A 70 0.73 5.42 -6.31
C GLY A 70 -0.65 5.31 -6.97
N PHE A 71 -1.63 4.78 -6.26
CA PHE A 71 -3.01 4.67 -6.72
C PHE A 71 -3.69 6.03 -6.83
N ALA A 72 -3.53 6.91 -5.83
CA ALA A 72 -4.02 8.28 -5.85
C ALA A 72 -3.53 9.04 -7.08
N ALA A 73 -2.22 8.98 -7.35
CA ALA A 73 -1.62 9.61 -8.51
C ALA A 73 -2.07 9.00 -9.85
N ALA A 74 -2.26 7.67 -9.90
CA ALA A 74 -2.72 6.97 -11.11
C ALA A 74 -4.14 7.37 -11.52
N LEU A 75 -5.00 7.65 -10.54
CA LEU A 75 -6.38 8.11 -10.74
C LEU A 75 -6.52 9.63 -10.82
N ASN A 76 -5.47 10.39 -10.47
CA ASN A 76 -5.50 11.83 -10.31
C ASN A 76 -6.47 12.31 -9.21
N VAL A 77 -6.61 11.54 -8.14
CA VAL A 77 -7.45 11.90 -6.98
C VAL A 77 -6.61 12.09 -5.74
N ARG A 78 -7.08 12.89 -4.78
CA ARG A 78 -6.47 12.98 -3.46
C ARG A 78 -7.07 11.93 -2.53
N LEU A 79 -6.24 11.28 -1.71
CA LEU A 79 -6.65 10.26 -0.76
C LEU A 79 -6.11 10.59 0.63
N SER A 80 -6.57 9.84 1.64
CA SER A 80 -6.22 10.07 3.04
C SER A 80 -6.79 11.38 3.58
N GLY A 81 -5.98 12.27 4.12
CA GLY A 81 -6.38 13.55 4.67
C GLY A 81 -7.08 13.47 6.03
N PRO A 82 -7.35 14.65 6.65
CA PRO A 82 -8.02 14.72 7.93
C PRO A 82 -9.43 14.14 7.88
N ARG A 83 -9.77 13.27 8.84
CA ARG A 83 -11.08 12.63 8.93
C ARG A 83 -11.48 12.38 10.38
N TYR A 84 -12.77 12.26 10.61
CA TYR A 84 -13.29 11.92 11.93
C TYR A 84 -13.26 10.41 12.14
N TYR A 85 -12.62 9.98 13.23
CA TYR A 85 -12.59 8.62 13.70
C TYR A 85 -13.00 8.58 15.17
N ASP A 86 -14.07 7.86 15.51
CA ASP A 86 -14.62 7.81 16.88
C ASP A 86 -14.83 9.23 17.50
N GLY A 87 -15.30 10.17 16.71
CA GLY A 87 -15.55 11.57 17.15
C GLY A 87 -14.30 12.43 17.31
N LYS A 88 -13.12 11.91 16.96
CA LYS A 88 -11.85 12.66 16.97
C LYS A 88 -11.38 12.92 15.54
N LEU A 89 -11.00 14.15 15.27
CA LEU A 89 -10.37 14.52 14.00
C LEU A 89 -8.95 13.91 13.98
N THR A 90 -8.63 13.16 12.92
CA THR A 90 -7.25 12.70 12.67
C THR A 90 -6.49 13.79 11.93
N ASP A 91 -5.20 13.89 12.20
CA ASP A 91 -4.29 14.81 11.51
C ASP A 91 -3.48 14.03 10.45
N ASP A 92 -4.22 13.35 9.55
CA ASP A 92 -3.60 12.61 8.46
C ASP A 92 -3.33 13.56 7.28
N GLU A 93 -2.14 13.48 6.71
CA GLU A 93 -1.78 14.27 5.54
C GLU A 93 -2.46 13.73 4.26
N TRP A 94 -2.71 14.62 3.30
CA TRP A 94 -3.20 14.23 1.99
C TRP A 94 -2.11 13.51 1.18
N LEU A 95 -2.50 12.41 0.56
CA LEU A 95 -1.74 11.76 -0.49
C LEU A 95 -2.23 12.29 -1.84
N HIS A 96 -1.32 12.83 -2.65
CA HIS A 96 -1.64 13.53 -3.89
C HIS A 96 -2.61 14.71 -3.65
N GLU A 97 -2.19 15.64 -2.81
CA GLU A 97 -3.01 16.80 -2.39
C GLU A 97 -3.53 17.63 -3.57
N GLU A 98 -2.77 17.68 -4.66
CA GLU A 98 -3.11 18.39 -5.91
C GLU A 98 -4.17 17.66 -6.76
N GLY A 99 -4.49 16.39 -6.40
CA GLY A 99 -5.51 15.59 -7.08
C GLY A 99 -6.92 16.10 -6.81
N GLU A 100 -7.84 15.63 -7.63
CA GLU A 100 -9.26 15.96 -7.52
C GLU A 100 -9.91 15.22 -6.34
N GLU A 101 -11.06 15.72 -5.88
CA GLU A 101 -11.89 14.98 -4.92
C GLU A 101 -12.41 13.71 -5.55
N PRO A 102 -12.32 12.54 -4.86
CA PRO A 102 -12.82 11.28 -5.39
C PRO A 102 -14.32 11.32 -5.63
N THR A 103 -14.74 10.86 -6.79
CA THR A 103 -16.14 10.71 -7.19
C THR A 103 -16.57 9.25 -7.24
N SER A 104 -17.86 9.00 -7.42
CA SER A 104 -18.36 7.64 -7.61
C SER A 104 -17.81 6.97 -8.89
N GLU A 105 -17.47 7.76 -9.91
CA GLU A 105 -16.87 7.24 -11.15
C GLU A 105 -15.44 6.74 -10.93
N ASP A 106 -14.70 7.38 -10.02
CA ASP A 106 -13.33 6.96 -9.69
C ASP A 106 -13.28 5.59 -9.02
N ILE A 107 -14.38 5.12 -8.41
CA ILE A 107 -14.49 3.76 -7.90
C ILE A 107 -14.37 2.75 -9.04
N PHE A 108 -15.05 2.96 -10.15
CA PHE A 108 -14.99 2.08 -11.33
C PHE A 108 -13.60 2.13 -12.00
N LEU A 109 -13.00 3.32 -12.09
CA LEU A 109 -11.63 3.48 -12.57
C LEU A 109 -10.64 2.78 -11.65
N GLY A 110 -10.83 2.91 -10.34
CA GLY A 110 -10.03 2.22 -9.33
C GLY A 110 -10.10 0.71 -9.45
N LEU A 111 -11.30 0.15 -9.61
CA LEU A 111 -11.49 -1.29 -9.86
C LEU A 111 -10.78 -1.75 -11.14
N LYS A 112 -10.80 -0.93 -12.20
CA LYS A 112 -10.08 -1.24 -13.45
C LYS A 112 -8.56 -1.27 -13.24
N HIS A 113 -8.00 -0.32 -12.47
CA HIS A 113 -6.59 -0.32 -12.11
C HIS A 113 -6.23 -1.51 -11.21
N TYR A 114 -7.08 -1.84 -10.24
CA TYR A 114 -6.90 -3.01 -9.38
C TYR A 114 -6.89 -4.32 -10.19
N ASN A 115 -7.81 -4.50 -11.12
CA ASN A 115 -7.83 -5.67 -12.00
C ASN A 115 -6.57 -5.75 -12.89
N ARG A 116 -6.07 -4.62 -13.38
CA ARG A 116 -4.78 -4.59 -14.11
C ARG A 116 -3.62 -5.04 -13.22
N LEU A 117 -3.57 -4.56 -11.98
CA LEU A 117 -2.58 -5.00 -11.01
C LEU A 117 -2.64 -6.51 -10.79
N LEU A 118 -3.82 -7.07 -10.55
CA LEU A 118 -4.00 -8.51 -10.39
C LEU A 118 -3.51 -9.29 -11.62
N ASN A 119 -3.83 -8.83 -12.82
CA ASN A 119 -3.36 -9.46 -14.06
C ASN A 119 -1.83 -9.45 -14.17
N TRP A 120 -1.18 -8.33 -13.83
CA TRP A 120 0.29 -8.24 -13.84
C TRP A 120 0.94 -9.15 -12.80
N VAL A 121 0.39 -9.20 -11.58
CA VAL A 121 0.89 -10.09 -10.53
C VAL A 121 0.72 -11.56 -10.93
N THR A 122 -0.43 -11.92 -11.50
CA THR A 122 -0.71 -13.28 -11.99
C THR A 122 0.26 -13.66 -13.11
N LEU A 123 0.45 -12.79 -14.10
CA LEU A 123 1.39 -13.04 -15.20
C LEU A 123 2.82 -13.24 -14.70
N LEU A 124 3.27 -12.36 -13.80
CA LEU A 124 4.61 -12.49 -13.19
C LEU A 124 4.76 -13.81 -12.44
N SER A 125 3.74 -14.21 -11.68
CA SER A 125 3.73 -15.48 -10.94
C SER A 125 3.83 -16.68 -11.87
N ILE A 126 3.10 -16.66 -12.99
CA ILE A 126 3.17 -17.73 -14.02
C ILE A 126 4.57 -17.78 -14.64
N ILE A 127 5.14 -16.64 -14.99
CA ILE A 127 6.49 -16.57 -15.57
C ILE A 127 7.52 -17.15 -14.60
N LEU A 128 7.46 -16.80 -13.32
CA LEU A 128 8.35 -17.32 -12.30
C LEU A 128 8.20 -18.83 -12.13
N LEU A 129 6.97 -19.34 -12.09
CA LEU A 129 6.71 -20.78 -11.99
C LEU A 129 7.27 -21.55 -13.20
N LEU A 130 7.07 -21.03 -14.41
CA LEU A 130 7.61 -21.62 -15.64
C LEU A 130 9.15 -21.61 -15.63
N PHE A 131 9.74 -20.50 -15.20
CA PHE A 131 11.20 -20.39 -15.08
C PHE A 131 11.76 -21.44 -14.11
N PHE A 132 11.18 -21.59 -12.93
CA PHE A 132 11.59 -22.63 -11.97
C PHE A 132 11.36 -24.03 -12.50
N TRP A 133 10.26 -24.27 -13.20
CA TRP A 133 9.95 -25.58 -13.78
C TRP A 133 10.96 -25.97 -14.87
N ILE A 134 11.29 -25.06 -15.78
CA ILE A 134 12.29 -25.27 -16.84
C ILE A 134 13.66 -25.57 -16.23
N ASN A 135 14.11 -24.76 -15.27
CA ASN A 135 15.39 -24.99 -14.61
C ASN A 135 15.45 -26.34 -13.86
N LYS A 136 14.34 -26.78 -13.29
CA LYS A 136 14.27 -28.09 -12.62
C LYS A 136 14.22 -29.25 -13.61
N ALA A 137 13.65 -29.05 -14.78
CA ALA A 137 13.56 -30.06 -15.83
C ALA A 137 14.90 -30.33 -16.57
N GLY A 138 15.94 -29.52 -16.30
CA GLY A 138 17.29 -29.77 -16.83
C GLY A 138 17.48 -29.39 -18.31
N PHE A 139 16.68 -28.47 -18.82
CA PHE A 139 16.94 -27.80 -20.11
C PHE A 139 17.85 -26.60 -19.90
#